data_3089473d175164ee0c7031d343f0caf3
#
_entry.id   3089473d175164ee0c7031d343f0caf3
#
_cell.length_a   1.000
_cell.length_b   1.000
_cell.length_c   1.000
_cell.angle_alpha   90.00
_cell.angle_beta   90.00
_cell.angle_gamma   90.00
#
_symmetry.space_group_name_H-M   'P 1'
#
loop_
_entity.id
_entity.type
_entity.pdbx_description
1 polymer ?
#
loop_
_entity_poly.entity_id
_entity_poly.type
_entity_poly.pdbx_seq_one_letter_code
_entity_poly.pdbx_strand_id
1 'polypeptide(L)'
;DKNKFSVNENWSTGVYTEKQYYVKHLLGCSKSFYYLSSSSGVFDICDQYFKNEYRLKAFRYYETYYAHKMEWHTDNKIAKKAGNKFSEIPGIIFIVYLDDVEDGEFQYVKGSHKISNVEAYNVYSNKQILDEFKNDVISFKGKKGDLIIYNTYGIHRAKPVINNKNFVRKSLFFQIDSSLSSAEPSLLNPSYFDKMDDKTLKYFGFGLPSESSTYPDSNLNRLPLKIFFKEIFLTYIPYKLPRVIYMMFPNILRKFFKRFLKS
;
A
#
# COMPACT_ATOMS: atom_id res chain seq x y z
N ASP A 1 4.10 -22.77 0.62
CA ASP A 1 5.40 -22.24 0.20
C ASP A 1 5.35 -20.71 0.14
N LYS A 2 5.48 -20.09 1.33
CA LYS A 2 5.40 -18.62 1.49
C LYS A 2 6.56 -17.85 0.82
N ASN A 3 7.59 -18.56 0.40
CA ASN A 3 8.83 -17.95 -0.12
C ASN A 3 8.87 -17.72 -1.64
N LYS A 4 7.82 -18.02 -2.38
CA LYS A 4 7.85 -18.02 -3.85
C LYS A 4 7.15 -16.84 -4.54
N PHE A 5 6.67 -15.83 -3.82
CA PHE A 5 5.68 -14.89 -4.37
C PHE A 5 6.11 -13.43 -4.54
N SER A 6 7.35 -13.07 -4.41
CA SER A 6 7.74 -11.67 -4.66
C SER A 6 8.58 -11.49 -5.91
N VAL A 7 8.00 -11.65 -7.06
CA VAL A 7 8.69 -11.28 -8.31
C VAL A 7 8.48 -9.80 -8.65
N ASN A 8 7.36 -9.22 -8.26
CA ASN A 8 7.11 -7.78 -8.37
C ASN A 8 6.14 -7.34 -7.30
N GLU A 9 6.63 -6.61 -6.31
CA GLU A 9 5.87 -6.17 -5.14
C GLU A 9 4.64 -5.33 -5.51
N ASN A 10 4.67 -4.63 -6.63
CA ASN A 10 3.58 -3.76 -7.08
C ASN A 10 2.38 -4.54 -7.65
N TRP A 11 2.60 -5.74 -8.17
CA TRP A 11 1.59 -6.55 -8.85
C TRP A 11 1.22 -7.83 -8.11
N SER A 12 1.94 -8.17 -7.03
CA SER A 12 1.58 -9.32 -6.23
C SER A 12 0.37 -9.00 -5.35
N THR A 13 -0.58 -9.93 -5.30
CA THR A 13 -1.71 -9.83 -4.38
C THR A 13 -1.30 -10.06 -2.92
N GLY A 14 -0.20 -10.78 -2.70
CA GLY A 14 0.35 -11.01 -1.37
C GLY A 14 1.87 -10.84 -1.36
N VAL A 15 2.36 -10.13 -0.35
CA VAL A 15 3.79 -9.90 -0.11
C VAL A 15 4.14 -10.46 1.25
N TYR A 16 5.13 -11.31 1.27
CA TYR A 16 5.66 -11.89 2.50
C TYR A 16 7.06 -11.40 2.79
N THR A 17 7.25 -10.87 3.97
CA THR A 17 8.56 -10.58 4.53
C THR A 17 8.78 -11.46 5.75
N GLU A 18 10.00 -11.56 6.25
CA GLU A 18 10.32 -12.37 7.44
C GLU A 18 9.41 -12.07 8.64
N LYS A 19 8.90 -10.85 8.75
CA LYS A 19 8.18 -10.35 9.94
C LYS A 19 6.79 -9.79 9.66
N GLN A 20 6.36 -9.79 8.42
CA GLN A 20 5.07 -9.29 8.00
C GLN A 20 4.61 -9.97 6.72
N TYR A 21 3.32 -10.26 6.67
CA TYR A 21 2.63 -10.60 5.43
C TYR A 21 1.53 -9.59 5.19
N TYR A 22 1.39 -9.12 3.95
CA TYR A 22 0.29 -8.26 3.60
C TYR A 22 -0.29 -8.62 2.22
N VAL A 23 -1.58 -8.39 2.08
CA VAL A 23 -2.32 -8.61 0.84
C VAL A 23 -2.80 -7.26 0.34
N LYS A 24 -2.43 -6.94 -0.91
CA LYS A 24 -2.96 -5.82 -1.68
C LYS A 24 -4.19 -6.26 -2.50
N HIS A 25 -4.79 -5.33 -3.17
CA HIS A 25 -5.86 -5.60 -4.14
C HIS A 25 -7.10 -6.31 -3.53
N LEU A 26 -7.41 -6.01 -2.27
CA LEU A 26 -8.55 -6.61 -1.57
C LEU A 26 -9.88 -6.40 -2.30
N LEU A 27 -10.02 -5.27 -3.01
CA LEU A 27 -11.20 -4.96 -3.80
C LEU A 27 -11.42 -5.95 -4.97
N GLY A 28 -10.35 -6.57 -5.48
CA GLY A 28 -10.45 -7.66 -6.44
C GLY A 28 -10.90 -8.99 -5.84
N CYS A 29 -10.76 -9.15 -4.51
CA CYS A 29 -10.98 -10.43 -3.84
C CYS A 29 -12.41 -10.64 -3.36
N SER A 30 -13.08 -9.60 -2.84
CA SER A 30 -14.42 -9.74 -2.26
C SER A 30 -15.22 -8.46 -2.28
N LYS A 31 -16.52 -8.60 -2.54
CA LYS A 31 -17.50 -7.51 -2.47
C LYS A 31 -17.59 -6.88 -1.08
N SER A 32 -17.33 -7.64 -0.03
CA SER A 32 -17.35 -7.15 1.35
C SER A 32 -16.34 -6.03 1.59
N PHE A 33 -15.21 -6.02 0.88
CA PHE A 33 -14.22 -4.96 1.01
C PHE A 33 -14.71 -3.64 0.41
N TYR A 34 -15.51 -3.68 -0.65
CA TYR A 34 -16.18 -2.47 -1.16
C TYR A 34 -17.13 -1.91 -0.11
N TYR A 35 -18.03 -2.73 0.45
CA TYR A 35 -18.97 -2.29 1.46
C TYR A 35 -18.29 -1.74 2.70
N LEU A 36 -17.21 -2.36 3.15
CA LEU A 36 -16.47 -1.87 4.32
C LEU A 36 -15.88 -0.49 4.05
N SER A 37 -15.14 -0.32 2.95
CA SER A 37 -14.39 0.89 2.66
C SER A 37 -15.23 2.04 2.10
N SER A 38 -16.44 1.77 1.59
CA SER A 38 -17.39 2.76 1.05
C SER A 38 -18.73 2.79 1.79
N SER A 39 -18.74 2.34 3.04
CA SER A 39 -19.94 2.43 3.86
C SER A 39 -20.35 3.88 4.13
N SER A 40 -21.62 4.13 4.38
CA SER A 40 -22.12 5.47 4.73
C SER A 40 -21.35 6.08 5.90
N GLY A 41 -21.04 5.30 6.93
CA GLY A 41 -20.26 5.78 8.08
C GLY A 41 -18.84 6.21 7.71
N VAL A 42 -18.20 5.54 6.75
CA VAL A 42 -16.89 5.98 6.22
C VAL A 42 -17.02 7.29 5.46
N PHE A 43 -18.03 7.41 4.59
CA PHE A 43 -18.29 8.66 3.86
C PHE A 43 -18.67 9.82 4.79
N ASP A 44 -19.49 9.59 5.80
CA ASP A 44 -19.87 10.61 6.79
C ASP A 44 -18.63 11.18 7.51
N ILE A 45 -17.70 10.32 7.91
CA ILE A 45 -16.45 10.73 8.53
C ILE A 45 -15.58 11.51 7.53
N CYS A 46 -15.48 11.03 6.30
CA CYS A 46 -14.69 11.67 5.26
C CYS A 46 -15.26 13.04 4.88
N ASP A 47 -16.58 13.15 4.71
CA ASP A 47 -17.25 14.40 4.36
C ASP A 47 -17.07 15.48 5.46
N GLN A 48 -16.96 15.06 6.73
CA GLN A 48 -16.66 15.98 7.84
C GLN A 48 -15.18 16.36 7.93
N TYR A 49 -14.28 15.43 7.57
CA TYR A 49 -12.85 15.64 7.69
C TYR A 49 -12.23 16.41 6.49
N PHE A 50 -12.62 16.04 5.27
CA PHE A 50 -12.06 16.62 4.06
C PHE A 50 -12.87 17.85 3.61
N LYS A 51 -12.15 18.92 3.27
CA LYS A 51 -12.78 20.13 2.68
C LYS A 51 -13.04 19.98 1.18
N ASN A 52 -12.38 19.04 0.53
CA ASN A 52 -12.39 18.81 -0.90
C ASN A 52 -12.62 17.32 -1.17
N GLU A 53 -12.66 16.97 -2.45
CA GLU A 53 -12.74 15.57 -2.87
C GLU A 53 -11.62 14.71 -2.25
N TYR A 54 -11.97 13.49 -1.92
CA TYR A 54 -11.08 12.49 -1.33
C TYR A 54 -11.19 11.17 -2.08
N ARG A 55 -10.19 10.31 -1.91
CA ARG A 55 -10.12 9.00 -2.56
C ARG A 55 -9.48 7.94 -1.68
N LEU A 56 -9.85 6.69 -1.92
CA LEU A 56 -9.14 5.55 -1.37
C LEU A 56 -7.72 5.50 -1.95
N LYS A 57 -6.71 5.61 -1.09
CA LYS A 57 -5.30 5.57 -1.47
C LYS A 57 -4.73 4.18 -1.44
N ALA A 58 -5.04 3.42 -0.40
CA ALA A 58 -4.56 2.06 -0.20
C ALA A 58 -5.57 1.24 0.60
N PHE A 59 -5.67 -0.05 0.30
CA PHE A 59 -6.45 -0.98 1.10
C PHE A 59 -5.70 -2.31 1.19
N ARG A 60 -5.34 -2.71 2.40
CA ARG A 60 -4.46 -3.85 2.66
C ARG A 60 -4.95 -4.67 3.84
N TYR A 61 -4.70 -5.97 3.78
CA TYR A 61 -4.70 -6.87 4.92
C TYR A 61 -3.27 -7.05 5.42
N TYR A 62 -3.06 -7.08 6.72
CA TYR A 62 -1.78 -7.31 7.36
C TYR A 62 -1.81 -8.46 8.35
N GLU A 63 -0.78 -9.31 8.27
CA GLU A 63 -0.33 -10.14 9.39
C GLU A 63 1.03 -9.62 9.85
N THR A 64 1.11 -9.24 11.11
CA THR A 64 2.35 -8.76 11.73
C THR A 64 2.85 -9.80 12.71
N TYR A 65 4.09 -10.21 12.53
CA TYR A 65 4.69 -11.28 13.30
C TYR A 65 5.63 -10.77 14.39
N TYR A 66 6.10 -11.71 15.25
CA TYR A 66 7.12 -11.47 16.24
C TYR A 66 8.31 -10.67 15.72
N ALA A 67 8.80 -9.74 16.56
CA ALA A 67 9.93 -8.87 16.27
C ALA A 67 9.82 -7.99 15.02
N HIS A 68 8.61 -7.80 14.48
CA HIS A 68 8.39 -6.76 13.47
C HIS A 68 8.71 -5.40 14.10
N LYS A 69 9.69 -4.71 13.54
CA LYS A 69 10.09 -3.37 13.97
C LYS A 69 9.46 -2.34 13.05
N MET A 70 8.57 -1.56 13.61
CA MET A 70 8.07 -0.36 12.97
C MET A 70 8.54 0.83 13.82
N GLU A 71 9.35 1.68 13.23
CA GLU A 71 9.78 2.91 13.88
C GLU A 71 8.59 3.86 14.00
N TRP A 72 8.67 4.79 14.95
CA TRP A 72 7.72 5.88 15.03
C TRP A 72 7.82 6.75 13.78
N HIS A 73 6.72 7.01 13.10
CA HIS A 73 6.71 7.73 11.84
C HIS A 73 5.38 8.45 11.59
N THR A 74 5.37 9.24 10.55
CA THR A 74 4.16 9.83 9.96
C THR A 74 3.97 9.30 8.53
N ASP A 75 2.73 9.14 8.05
CA ASP A 75 2.48 8.49 6.76
C ASP A 75 2.50 9.45 5.58
N ASN A 76 1.91 10.64 5.71
CA ASN A 76 1.77 11.52 4.57
C ASN A 76 2.96 12.43 4.34
N LYS A 77 3.32 12.52 3.06
CA LYS A 77 4.31 13.48 2.58
C LYS A 77 3.68 14.84 2.41
N ILE A 78 4.35 15.84 2.92
CA ILE A 78 4.17 17.20 2.44
C ILE A 78 4.81 17.24 1.04
N ALA A 79 4.00 17.23 -0.02
CA ALA A 79 4.54 17.28 -1.38
C ALA A 79 5.20 18.63 -1.60
N LYS A 80 6.51 18.67 -1.88
CA LYS A 80 7.16 19.87 -2.41
C LYS A 80 6.57 20.15 -3.79
N LYS A 81 5.80 21.22 -3.92
CA LYS A 81 5.47 21.77 -5.23
C LYS A 81 6.68 22.53 -5.80
N ALA A 82 6.82 22.51 -7.13
CA ALA A 82 7.75 23.38 -7.81
C ALA A 82 7.53 24.83 -7.32
N GLY A 83 8.59 25.47 -6.80
CA GLY A 83 8.50 26.81 -6.20
C GLY A 83 8.50 26.86 -4.67
N ASN A 84 8.98 25.82 -3.98
CA ASN A 84 9.17 25.76 -2.53
C ASN A 84 7.89 25.89 -1.66
N LYS A 85 6.70 25.77 -2.22
CA LYS A 85 5.47 25.70 -1.45
C LYS A 85 5.16 24.25 -1.14
N PHE A 86 5.01 23.91 0.14
CA PHE A 86 4.51 22.63 0.59
C PHE A 86 2.99 22.60 0.43
N SER A 87 2.45 21.55 -0.16
CA SER A 87 1.01 21.30 -0.11
C SER A 87 0.76 20.19 0.90
N GLU A 88 0.01 20.50 1.91
CA GLU A 88 -0.51 19.48 2.83
C GLU A 88 -1.49 18.59 2.06
N ILE A 89 -1.28 17.28 2.18
CA ILE A 89 -2.22 16.28 1.66
C ILE A 89 -2.89 15.67 2.88
N PRO A 90 -4.07 16.16 3.27
CA PRO A 90 -4.79 15.58 4.39
C PRO A 90 -5.16 14.14 4.09
N GLY A 91 -5.07 13.31 5.10
CA GLY A 91 -5.43 11.90 5.02
C GLY A 91 -5.83 11.33 6.37
N ILE A 92 -6.68 10.33 6.32
CA ILE A 92 -7.08 9.53 7.48
C ILE A 92 -6.90 8.05 7.18
N ILE A 93 -6.60 7.31 8.22
CA ILE A 93 -6.42 5.86 8.14
C ILE A 93 -7.41 5.19 9.09
N PHE A 94 -7.96 4.10 8.59
CA PHE A 94 -8.84 3.19 9.30
C PHE A 94 -8.09 1.87 9.50
N ILE A 95 -7.97 1.42 10.76
CA ILE A 95 -7.44 0.11 11.11
C ILE A 95 -8.54 -0.69 11.77
N VAL A 96 -8.86 -1.87 11.23
CA VAL A 96 -9.79 -2.81 11.85
C VAL A 96 -9.00 -3.99 12.38
N TYR A 97 -9.11 -4.27 13.67
CA TYR A 97 -8.54 -5.47 14.27
C TYR A 97 -9.36 -6.70 13.88
N LEU A 98 -8.68 -7.74 13.40
CA LEU A 98 -9.32 -9.00 13.02
C LEU A 98 -9.17 -10.09 14.08
N ASP A 99 -8.35 -9.83 15.09
CA ASP A 99 -8.15 -10.66 16.28
C ASP A 99 -8.15 -9.74 17.52
N ASP A 100 -8.27 -10.30 18.71
CA ASP A 100 -8.07 -9.59 19.97
C ASP A 100 -6.61 -9.16 20.08
N VAL A 101 -6.35 -7.91 20.44
CA VAL A 101 -5.02 -7.30 20.49
C VAL A 101 -4.70 -6.87 21.92
N GLU A 102 -3.93 -7.69 22.63
CA GLU A 102 -3.45 -7.42 24.00
C GLU A 102 -1.98 -6.96 24.00
N ASP A 103 -1.22 -7.28 22.94
CA ASP A 103 0.17 -6.82 22.73
C ASP A 103 0.39 -6.54 21.23
N GLY A 104 1.49 -5.85 20.90
CA GLY A 104 1.74 -5.42 19.52
C GLY A 104 0.71 -4.42 18.99
N GLU A 105 0.05 -3.73 19.89
CA GLU A 105 -1.02 -2.78 19.59
C GLU A 105 -0.54 -1.59 18.75
N PHE A 106 -1.47 -0.91 18.10
CA PHE A 106 -1.23 0.39 17.49
C PHE A 106 -0.96 1.44 18.58
N GLN A 107 0.06 2.25 18.39
CA GLN A 107 0.43 3.35 19.27
C GLN A 107 0.42 4.66 18.49
N TYR A 108 -0.05 5.72 19.12
CA TYR A 108 -0.19 7.05 18.54
C TYR A 108 0.19 8.13 19.54
N VAL A 109 0.89 9.16 19.10
CA VAL A 109 1.20 10.33 19.92
C VAL A 109 0.08 11.34 19.79
N LYS A 110 -0.70 11.54 20.87
CA LYS A 110 -1.84 12.47 20.91
C LYS A 110 -1.40 13.88 20.56
N GLY A 111 -2.16 14.52 19.67
CA GLY A 111 -1.90 15.91 19.27
C GLY A 111 -0.75 16.10 18.27
N SER A 112 0.07 15.07 18.01
CA SER A 112 1.24 15.19 17.13
C SER A 112 0.91 15.61 15.68
N HIS A 113 -0.31 15.36 15.20
CA HIS A 113 -0.78 15.83 13.89
C HIS A 113 -0.89 17.35 13.76
N LYS A 114 -0.78 18.09 14.88
CA LYS A 114 -0.80 19.57 14.89
C LYS A 114 0.59 20.18 14.90
N ILE A 115 1.65 19.38 14.94
CA ILE A 115 3.04 19.86 14.95
C ILE A 115 3.36 20.35 13.53
N SER A 116 3.53 21.66 13.38
CA SER A 116 3.58 22.38 12.10
C SER A 116 4.84 22.16 11.26
N ASN A 117 5.86 21.48 11.77
CA ASN A 117 7.16 21.30 11.12
C ASN A 117 7.53 19.84 10.90
N VAL A 118 6.56 18.95 10.87
CA VAL A 118 6.82 17.54 10.63
C VAL A 118 7.05 17.36 9.13
N GLU A 119 8.32 17.21 8.76
CA GLU A 119 8.63 16.71 7.42
C GLU A 119 7.99 15.33 7.26
N ALA A 120 7.43 15.10 6.10
CA ALA A 120 6.81 13.84 5.78
C ALA A 120 7.82 12.70 5.84
N TYR A 121 7.39 11.56 6.36
CA TYR A 121 8.25 10.42 6.65
C TYR A 121 9.37 10.72 7.63
N ASN A 122 9.14 11.59 8.60
CA ASN A 122 10.05 11.64 9.72
C ASN A 122 9.93 10.35 10.50
N VAL A 123 11.08 9.75 10.70
CA VAL A 123 11.26 8.61 11.58
C VAL A 123 11.79 9.11 12.90
N TYR A 124 11.12 8.77 13.98
CA TYR A 124 11.47 9.19 15.32
C TYR A 124 12.03 8.00 16.10
N SER A 125 13.11 8.22 16.83
CA SER A 125 13.65 7.22 17.73
C SER A 125 12.76 7.05 18.97
N ASN A 126 12.80 5.88 19.60
CA ASN A 126 12.14 5.67 20.90
C ASN A 126 12.55 6.70 21.94
N LYS A 127 13.84 7.09 21.94
CA LYS A 127 14.36 8.09 22.88
C LYS A 127 13.67 9.44 22.69
N GLN A 128 13.58 9.92 21.45
CA GLN A 128 12.88 11.18 21.15
C GLN A 128 11.43 11.15 21.63
N ILE A 129 10.69 10.07 21.35
CA ILE A 129 9.29 9.95 21.78
C ILE A 129 9.16 9.93 23.30
N LEU A 130 10.05 9.23 24.00
CA LEU A 130 10.03 9.17 25.47
C LEU A 130 10.46 10.49 26.11
N ASP A 131 11.39 11.21 25.51
CA ASP A 131 11.86 12.49 26.03
C ASP A 131 10.82 13.62 25.78
N GLU A 132 10.19 13.66 24.61
CA GLU A 132 9.35 14.77 24.19
C GLU A 132 7.84 14.52 24.38
N PHE A 133 7.38 13.26 24.24
CA PHE A 133 5.96 12.91 24.14
C PHE A 133 5.51 11.78 25.07
N LYS A 134 6.28 11.42 26.08
CA LYS A 134 6.01 10.26 26.95
C LYS A 134 4.55 10.18 27.43
N ASN A 135 4.01 11.31 27.85
CA ASN A 135 2.66 11.39 28.43
C ASN A 135 1.55 11.44 27.36
N ASP A 136 1.91 11.62 26.10
CA ASP A 136 0.96 11.72 24.97
C ASP A 136 0.87 10.43 24.17
N VAL A 137 1.67 9.43 24.49
CA VAL A 137 1.61 8.12 23.83
C VAL A 137 0.36 7.37 24.28
N ILE A 138 -0.52 7.07 23.33
CA ILE A 138 -1.70 6.25 23.55
C ILE A 138 -1.46 4.88 22.89
N SER A 139 -1.75 3.82 23.63
CA SER A 139 -1.73 2.42 23.16
C SER A 139 -3.16 1.92 22.98
N PHE A 140 -3.49 1.46 21.76
CA PHE A 140 -4.83 1.01 21.41
C PHE A 140 -4.90 -0.52 21.43
N LYS A 141 -5.02 -1.09 22.62
CA LYS A 141 -5.46 -2.49 22.77
C LYS A 141 -6.93 -2.57 22.41
N GLY A 142 -7.36 -3.71 21.92
CA GLY A 142 -8.75 -3.84 21.49
C GLY A 142 -9.17 -5.26 21.17
N LYS A 143 -10.45 -5.40 20.85
CA LYS A 143 -11.07 -6.65 20.47
C LYS A 143 -11.20 -6.79 18.97
N LYS A 144 -11.38 -8.02 18.51
CA LYS A 144 -11.75 -8.30 17.13
C LYS A 144 -12.98 -7.45 16.73
N GLY A 145 -12.83 -6.71 15.62
CA GLY A 145 -13.85 -5.81 15.10
C GLY A 145 -13.69 -4.35 15.54
N ASP A 146 -12.81 -4.05 16.49
CA ASP A 146 -12.55 -2.67 16.87
C ASP A 146 -11.92 -1.88 15.73
N LEU A 147 -12.37 -0.65 15.58
CA LEU A 147 -11.95 0.29 14.55
C LEU A 147 -11.17 1.45 15.17
N ILE A 148 -9.95 1.66 14.67
CA ILE A 148 -9.13 2.81 15.00
C ILE A 148 -9.11 3.75 13.79
N ILE A 149 -9.36 5.04 14.04
CA ILE A 149 -9.31 6.08 13.01
C ILE A 149 -8.31 7.13 13.46
N TYR A 150 -7.36 7.46 12.58
CA TYR A 150 -6.34 8.44 12.91
C TYR A 150 -5.89 9.27 11.71
N ASN A 151 -5.33 10.44 12.02
CA ASN A 151 -4.80 11.39 11.04
C ASN A 151 -3.39 10.97 10.60
N THR A 152 -3.14 10.95 9.30
CA THR A 152 -1.87 10.53 8.68
C THR A 152 -0.66 11.38 9.06
N TYR A 153 -0.87 12.60 9.55
CA TYR A 153 0.21 13.47 10.05
C TYR A 153 0.64 13.15 11.49
N GLY A 154 -0.14 12.33 12.19
CA GLY A 154 0.19 11.97 13.55
C GLY A 154 1.32 10.96 13.64
N ILE A 155 2.19 11.12 14.64
CA ILE A 155 3.29 10.20 14.91
C ILE A 155 2.71 8.90 15.48
N HIS A 156 3.01 7.79 14.84
CA HIS A 156 2.45 6.49 15.23
C HIS A 156 3.39 5.33 14.89
N ARG A 157 3.04 4.16 15.39
CA ARG A 157 3.67 2.88 15.04
C ARG A 157 2.82 1.67 15.40
N ALA A 158 3.18 0.51 14.90
CA ALA A 158 2.85 -0.78 15.53
C ALA A 158 3.89 -1.09 16.62
N LYS A 159 3.45 -1.31 17.85
CA LYS A 159 4.35 -1.68 18.96
C LYS A 159 5.06 -3.00 18.64
N PRO A 160 6.40 -3.06 18.71
CA PRO A 160 7.12 -4.31 18.50
C PRO A 160 6.84 -5.32 19.63
N VAL A 161 6.59 -6.58 19.26
CA VAL A 161 6.46 -7.70 20.21
C VAL A 161 7.75 -8.51 20.20
N ILE A 162 8.43 -8.56 21.33
CA ILE A 162 9.75 -9.20 21.47
C ILE A 162 9.75 -10.44 22.37
N ASN A 163 8.68 -10.66 23.13
CA ASN A 163 8.62 -11.72 24.14
C ASN A 163 7.75 -12.92 23.73
N ASN A 164 7.05 -12.84 22.60
CA ASN A 164 6.18 -13.92 22.12
C ASN A 164 6.52 -14.30 20.68
N LYS A 165 7.27 -15.37 20.50
CA LYS A 165 7.70 -15.88 19.18
C LYS A 165 6.54 -16.36 18.29
N ASN A 166 5.41 -16.71 18.88
CA ASN A 166 4.21 -17.18 18.17
C ASN A 166 3.22 -16.04 17.91
N PHE A 167 3.63 -14.80 18.18
CA PHE A 167 2.78 -13.64 17.98
C PHE A 167 2.39 -13.46 16.52
N VAL A 168 1.10 -13.30 16.28
CA VAL A 168 0.53 -12.87 15.00
C VAL A 168 -0.61 -11.90 15.29
N ARG A 169 -0.57 -10.72 14.72
CA ARG A 169 -1.68 -9.77 14.73
C ARG A 169 -2.21 -9.60 13.33
N LYS A 170 -3.52 -9.72 13.17
CA LYS A 170 -4.20 -9.52 11.88
C LYS A 170 -5.01 -8.24 11.91
N SER A 171 -4.91 -7.46 10.86
CA SER A 171 -5.66 -6.22 10.71
C SER A 171 -5.97 -5.89 9.25
N LEU A 172 -7.07 -5.18 9.05
CA LEU A 172 -7.31 -4.43 7.81
C LEU A 172 -6.82 -3.01 8.01
N PHE A 173 -6.30 -2.45 6.95
CA PHE A 173 -5.83 -1.08 6.87
C PHE A 173 -6.35 -0.47 5.59
N PHE A 174 -7.03 0.67 5.67
CA PHE A 174 -7.31 1.45 4.50
C PHE A 174 -7.10 2.94 4.76
N GLN A 175 -6.46 3.57 3.81
CA GLN A 175 -6.10 4.98 3.84
C GLN A 175 -6.93 5.74 2.82
N ILE A 176 -7.46 6.86 3.27
CA ILE A 176 -8.20 7.81 2.45
C ILE A 176 -7.47 9.14 2.50
N ASP A 177 -7.12 9.65 1.34
CA ASP A 177 -6.43 10.93 1.19
C ASP A 177 -7.25 11.90 0.35
N SER A 178 -6.89 13.18 0.39
CA SER A 178 -7.37 14.14 -0.60
C SER A 178 -7.13 13.62 -2.02
N SER A 179 -8.05 13.86 -2.93
CA SER A 179 -7.97 13.44 -4.34
C SER A 179 -6.75 13.99 -5.08
N LEU A 180 -6.07 14.99 -4.52
CA LEU A 180 -4.78 15.52 -5.01
C LEU A 180 -3.62 14.53 -4.81
N SER A 181 -3.77 13.54 -3.93
CA SER A 181 -2.78 12.49 -3.71
C SER A 181 -2.86 11.43 -4.81
N SER A 182 -1.72 10.90 -5.20
CA SER A 182 -1.68 9.65 -5.96
C SER A 182 -2.11 8.47 -5.06
N ALA A 183 -2.69 7.43 -5.65
CA ALA A 183 -3.08 6.23 -4.94
C ALA A 183 -2.36 5.00 -5.48
N GLU A 184 -2.21 4.00 -4.64
CA GLU A 184 -1.75 2.69 -5.08
C GLU A 184 -2.71 2.13 -6.14
N PRO A 185 -2.20 1.48 -7.21
CA PRO A 185 -3.06 0.78 -8.14
C PRO A 185 -3.77 -0.35 -7.41
N SER A 186 -5.05 -0.48 -7.67
CA SER A 186 -5.86 -1.55 -7.11
C SER A 186 -6.53 -2.33 -8.22
N LEU A 187 -6.44 -3.65 -8.15
CA LEU A 187 -7.25 -4.52 -8.99
C LEU A 187 -8.69 -4.45 -8.51
N LEU A 188 -9.57 -4.18 -9.44
CA LEU A 188 -10.98 -4.03 -9.19
C LEU A 188 -11.73 -5.18 -9.88
N ASN A 189 -12.76 -5.70 -9.25
CA ASN A 189 -13.64 -6.67 -9.89
C ASN A 189 -14.82 -5.94 -10.53
N PRO A 190 -14.93 -5.93 -11.87
CA PRO A 190 -15.97 -5.19 -12.58
C PRO A 190 -17.40 -5.57 -12.15
N SER A 191 -17.61 -6.81 -11.74
CA SER A 191 -18.94 -7.29 -11.32
C SER A 191 -19.46 -6.61 -10.04
N TYR A 192 -18.62 -5.85 -9.35
CA TYR A 192 -19.01 -5.14 -8.12
C TYR A 192 -19.40 -3.69 -8.35
N PHE A 193 -19.25 -3.18 -9.58
CA PHE A 193 -19.48 -1.76 -9.92
C PHE A 193 -20.87 -1.44 -10.46
N ASP A 194 -21.68 -2.43 -10.77
CA ASP A 194 -22.92 -2.30 -11.55
C ASP A 194 -23.93 -1.25 -11.10
N LYS A 195 -23.75 -0.59 -9.96
CA LYS A 195 -24.68 0.41 -9.43
C LYS A 195 -23.98 1.46 -8.57
N MET A 196 -22.70 1.70 -8.81
CA MET A 196 -21.98 2.74 -8.07
C MET A 196 -22.32 4.11 -8.65
N ASP A 197 -22.60 5.07 -7.77
CA ASP A 197 -22.72 6.46 -8.14
C ASP A 197 -21.37 7.10 -8.46
N ASP A 198 -21.40 8.29 -9.07
CA ASP A 198 -20.17 9.00 -9.48
C ASP A 198 -19.26 9.32 -8.29
N LYS A 199 -19.80 9.60 -7.11
CA LYS A 199 -19.03 9.85 -5.89
C LYS A 199 -18.23 8.62 -5.50
N THR A 200 -18.88 7.47 -5.49
CA THR A 200 -18.26 6.18 -5.16
C THR A 200 -17.22 5.76 -6.21
N LEU A 201 -17.51 5.98 -7.49
CA LEU A 201 -16.54 5.70 -8.55
C LEU A 201 -15.29 6.57 -8.41
N LYS A 202 -15.42 7.88 -8.20
CA LYS A 202 -14.30 8.79 -7.94
C LYS A 202 -13.53 8.39 -6.69
N TYR A 203 -14.24 8.01 -5.63
CA TYR A 203 -13.62 7.51 -4.40
C TYR A 203 -12.70 6.30 -4.64
N PHE A 204 -13.10 5.38 -5.49
CA PHE A 204 -12.25 4.24 -5.90
C PHE A 204 -11.20 4.62 -6.95
N GLY A 205 -11.13 5.86 -7.38
CA GLY A 205 -10.07 6.39 -8.22
C GLY A 205 -10.38 6.46 -9.70
N PHE A 206 -11.61 6.21 -10.13
CA PHE A 206 -11.99 6.37 -11.53
C PHE A 206 -11.83 7.83 -11.97
N GLY A 207 -11.11 8.04 -13.09
CA GLY A 207 -10.82 9.38 -13.61
C GLY A 207 -9.77 10.17 -12.83
N LEU A 208 -9.15 9.59 -11.80
CA LEU A 208 -8.12 10.23 -10.99
C LEU A 208 -6.72 9.64 -11.28
N PRO A 209 -5.64 10.43 -11.11
CA PRO A 209 -4.29 9.95 -11.32
C PRO A 209 -3.90 8.88 -10.29
N SER A 210 -3.16 7.89 -10.76
CA SER A 210 -2.51 6.88 -9.92
C SER A 210 -1.00 7.11 -9.87
N GLU A 211 -0.32 6.38 -9.01
CA GLU A 211 1.15 6.37 -9.00
C GLU A 211 1.68 5.80 -10.31
N SER A 212 2.29 6.65 -11.12
CA SER A 212 2.79 6.27 -12.44
C SER A 212 3.88 5.20 -12.39
N SER A 213 4.60 5.09 -11.28
CA SER A 213 5.62 4.07 -11.04
C SER A 213 5.07 2.64 -10.97
N THR A 214 3.76 2.48 -10.82
CA THR A 214 3.10 1.20 -10.64
C THR A 214 2.45 0.65 -11.90
N TYR A 215 2.40 1.42 -12.99
CA TYR A 215 1.92 0.95 -14.29
C TYR A 215 3.11 0.63 -15.19
N PRO A 216 3.25 -0.63 -15.64
CA PRO A 216 4.37 -1.02 -16.50
C PRO A 216 4.40 -0.26 -17.83
N ASP A 217 3.26 0.25 -18.28
CA ASP A 217 3.14 0.87 -19.61
C ASP A 217 3.22 2.39 -19.61
N SER A 218 3.09 3.03 -18.45
CA SER A 218 2.85 4.47 -18.44
C SER A 218 4.08 5.33 -18.69
N ASN A 219 5.30 4.80 -18.61
CA ASN A 219 6.50 5.65 -18.74
C ASN A 219 7.81 4.89 -18.97
N LEU A 220 7.89 4.02 -19.96
CA LEU A 220 9.17 3.52 -20.47
C LEU A 220 10.15 4.68 -20.76
N ASN A 221 9.63 5.84 -21.19
CA ASN A 221 10.39 7.05 -21.45
C ASN A 221 10.93 7.75 -20.19
N ARG A 222 10.47 7.36 -18.99
CA ARG A 222 10.92 7.92 -17.70
C ARG A 222 11.76 6.97 -16.87
N LEU A 223 11.95 5.73 -17.32
CA LEU A 223 12.88 4.83 -16.67
C LEU A 223 14.29 5.38 -16.84
N PRO A 224 15.09 5.52 -15.77
CA PRO A 224 16.50 5.81 -15.90
C PRO A 224 17.13 4.84 -16.91
N LEU A 225 17.92 5.34 -17.85
CA LEU A 225 18.55 4.53 -18.92
C LEU A 225 19.18 3.25 -18.37
N LYS A 226 19.79 3.32 -17.20
CA LYS A 226 20.40 2.17 -16.53
C LYS A 226 19.38 1.05 -16.21
N ILE A 227 18.17 1.42 -15.76
CA ILE A 227 17.10 0.46 -15.46
C ILE A 227 16.51 -0.07 -16.76
N PHE A 228 16.29 0.79 -17.75
CA PHE A 228 15.83 0.42 -19.08
C PHE A 228 16.74 -0.62 -19.73
N PHE A 229 18.06 -0.39 -19.75
CA PHE A 229 19.02 -1.35 -20.28
C PHE A 229 19.05 -2.64 -19.46
N LYS A 230 19.00 -2.56 -18.14
CA LYS A 230 18.93 -3.74 -17.27
C LYS A 230 17.72 -4.61 -17.59
N GLU A 231 16.54 -4.03 -17.75
CA GLU A 231 15.32 -4.76 -18.09
C GLU A 231 15.39 -5.37 -19.51
N ILE A 232 15.94 -4.65 -20.47
CA ILE A 232 16.18 -5.22 -21.81
C ILE A 232 17.11 -6.42 -21.75
N PHE A 233 18.25 -6.29 -21.07
CA PHE A 233 19.26 -7.37 -20.99
C PHE A 233 18.77 -8.56 -20.18
N LEU A 234 18.07 -8.35 -19.07
CA LEU A 234 17.65 -9.43 -18.17
C LEU A 234 16.33 -10.09 -18.58
N THR A 235 15.46 -9.35 -19.24
CA THR A 235 14.09 -9.82 -19.53
C THR A 235 13.89 -10.01 -21.04
N TYR A 236 14.10 -8.98 -21.83
CA TYR A 236 13.78 -9.02 -23.24
C TYR A 236 14.73 -9.94 -24.04
N ILE A 237 16.03 -9.78 -23.86
CA ILE A 237 17.01 -10.57 -24.61
C ILE A 237 16.91 -12.07 -24.31
N PRO A 238 16.90 -12.54 -23.04
CA PRO A 238 16.86 -13.97 -22.75
C PRO A 238 15.53 -14.64 -23.15
N TYR A 239 14.40 -13.92 -23.03
CA TYR A 239 13.08 -14.57 -23.17
C TYR A 239 12.33 -14.22 -24.46
N LYS A 240 12.49 -13.01 -24.97
CA LYS A 240 11.75 -12.53 -26.14
C LYS A 240 12.53 -12.68 -27.43
N LEU A 241 13.81 -12.30 -27.43
CA LEU A 241 14.64 -12.34 -28.62
C LEU A 241 14.80 -13.74 -29.20
N PRO A 242 15.09 -14.80 -28.43
CA PRO A 242 15.15 -16.17 -28.97
C PRO A 242 13.83 -16.61 -29.61
N ARG A 243 12.70 -16.19 -29.03
CA ARG A 243 11.38 -16.49 -29.59
C ARG A 243 11.13 -15.75 -30.89
N VAL A 244 11.50 -14.49 -30.99
CA VAL A 244 11.37 -13.70 -32.21
C VAL A 244 12.27 -14.29 -33.31
N ILE A 245 13.54 -14.56 -32.99
CA ILE A 245 14.48 -15.19 -33.91
C ILE A 245 13.92 -16.54 -34.39
N TYR A 246 13.43 -17.38 -33.46
CA TYR A 246 12.80 -18.65 -33.81
C TYR A 246 11.60 -18.47 -34.77
N MET A 247 10.81 -17.44 -34.59
CA MET A 247 9.64 -17.16 -35.48
C MET A 247 10.05 -16.65 -36.86
N MET A 248 11.25 -16.09 -37.01
CA MET A 248 11.79 -15.67 -38.33
C MET A 248 12.27 -16.86 -39.19
N PHE A 249 12.48 -18.02 -38.62
CA PHE A 249 12.89 -19.19 -39.38
C PHE A 249 11.72 -19.78 -40.17
N PRO A 250 11.96 -20.31 -41.42
CA PRO A 250 10.99 -21.07 -42.15
C PRO A 250 10.42 -22.26 -41.35
N ASN A 251 9.17 -22.65 -41.63
CA ASN A 251 8.49 -23.70 -40.88
C ASN A 251 9.25 -25.03 -40.81
N ILE A 252 10.03 -25.35 -41.86
CA ILE A 252 10.84 -26.57 -41.94
C ILE A 252 11.96 -26.53 -40.87
N LEU A 253 12.66 -25.42 -40.77
CA LEU A 253 13.71 -25.25 -39.77
C LEU A 253 13.16 -25.20 -38.35
N ARG A 254 11.98 -24.58 -38.10
CA ARG A 254 11.31 -24.62 -36.81
C ARG A 254 10.96 -26.04 -36.35
N LYS A 255 10.54 -26.91 -37.27
CA LYS A 255 10.27 -28.34 -36.97
C LYS A 255 11.55 -29.09 -36.62
N PHE A 256 12.66 -28.77 -37.27
CA PHE A 256 13.97 -29.33 -36.95
C PHE A 256 14.44 -28.95 -35.57
N PHE A 257 14.41 -27.65 -35.19
CA PHE A 257 14.77 -27.18 -33.86
C PHE A 257 13.88 -27.74 -32.74
N LYS A 258 12.58 -27.95 -33.00
CA LYS A 258 11.66 -28.58 -32.03
C LYS A 258 12.04 -30.04 -31.71
N ARG A 259 12.62 -30.76 -32.65
CA ARG A 259 13.12 -32.14 -32.41
C ARG A 259 14.38 -32.15 -31.55
N PHE A 260 15.28 -31.17 -31.74
CA PHE A 260 16.54 -31.06 -30.99
C PHE A 260 16.35 -30.60 -29.55
N LEU A 261 15.34 -29.81 -29.24
CA LEU A 261 15.05 -29.31 -27.88
C LEU A 261 14.20 -30.29 -27.06
N LYS A 262 13.79 -31.43 -27.62
CA LYS A 262 13.05 -32.48 -26.93
C LYS A 262 13.89 -33.74 -26.64
N SER A 263 15.13 -33.78 -27.12
CA SER A 263 16.15 -34.76 -26.76
C SER A 263 17.02 -34.23 -25.62
#